data_095afce7a11b2d5c7f2f1ff1963597cb
#
_entry.id   095afce7a11b2d5c7f2f1ff1963597cb
#
_cell.length_a   1.000
_cell.length_b   1.000
_cell.length_c   1.000
_cell.angle_alpha   90.00
_cell.angle_beta   90.00
_cell.angle_gamma   90.00
#
_symmetry.space_group_name_H-M   'P 1'
#
loop_
_entity.id
_entity.type
_entity.pdbx_description
1 polymer ?
#
loop_
_entity_poly.entity_id
_entity_poly.type
_entity_poly.pdbx_seq_one_letter_code
_entity_poly.pdbx_strand_id
1 'polypeptide(L)'
;DIPQGLHEFNEPRWKDCDIRRYAYWSVFSGAFGHTYGHNSIMQFMRPGIQPAYGAEKAWWDAIKDPGYNQMKYLKMLMLTFPFTERIPDQTIIVGQNGERYDRIIATRGNDYMMIYNYSGRPMQIDLTKISGEKKRVWWFNPSNGTLKYIGEFDNKITDFAYDGAYMNNSDRVLIAIDAKKNYINKSDSQLNL
;
A
#
# COMPACT_ATOMS: atom_id res chain seq x y z
N ASP A 1 1.65 14.41 3.14
CA ASP A 1 1.26 15.74 3.59
C ASP A 1 0.86 15.71 5.04
N ILE A 2 1.47 16.57 5.83
CA ILE A 2 1.04 16.83 7.20
C ILE A 2 -0.31 17.55 7.13
N PRO A 3 -1.26 17.22 7.99
CA PRO A 3 -2.52 17.96 8.06
C PRO A 3 -2.25 19.46 8.16
N GLN A 4 -3.04 20.26 7.45
CA GLN A 4 -2.89 21.71 7.46
C GLN A 4 -2.86 22.23 8.90
N GLY A 5 -1.88 23.08 9.20
CA GLY A 5 -1.71 23.69 10.51
C GLY A 5 -0.86 22.91 11.51
N LEU A 6 -0.39 21.71 11.18
CA LEU A 6 0.47 20.88 12.05
C LEU A 6 1.91 20.76 11.54
N HIS A 7 2.25 21.41 10.43
CA HIS A 7 3.63 21.43 9.93
C HIS A 7 4.44 22.48 10.68
N GLU A 8 5.35 22.04 11.50
CA GLU A 8 6.43 22.87 12.00
C GLU A 8 7.52 22.93 10.94
N PHE A 9 7.97 24.15 10.60
CA PHE A 9 8.96 24.37 9.53
C PHE A 9 10.30 23.65 9.74
N ASN A 10 10.55 23.15 10.92
CA ASN A 10 11.76 22.41 11.30
C ASN A 10 11.64 20.90 11.14
N GLU A 11 10.45 20.36 10.81
CA GLU A 11 10.27 18.95 10.61
C GLU A 11 10.50 18.55 9.14
N PRO A 12 11.11 17.36 8.90
CA PRO A 12 11.30 16.89 7.54
C PRO A 12 9.95 16.66 6.86
N ARG A 13 9.84 17.09 5.62
CA ARG A 13 8.64 16.87 4.80
C ARG A 13 8.44 15.39 4.54
N TRP A 14 7.18 14.99 4.51
CA TRP A 14 6.81 13.65 4.10
C TRP A 14 7.21 13.41 2.65
N LYS A 15 7.78 12.24 2.43
CA LYS A 15 8.15 11.71 1.12
C LYS A 15 7.00 10.86 0.58
N ASP A 16 7.13 10.44 -0.66
CA ASP A 16 6.17 9.55 -1.31
C ASP A 16 5.92 8.24 -0.54
N CYS A 17 6.94 7.66 0.10
CA CYS A 17 6.78 6.48 0.94
C CYS A 17 5.92 6.73 2.19
N ASP A 18 5.98 7.94 2.77
CA ASP A 18 5.15 8.31 3.91
C ASP A 18 3.69 8.45 3.48
N ILE A 19 3.44 9.09 2.32
CA ILE A 19 2.10 9.21 1.74
C ILE A 19 1.51 7.82 1.47
N ARG A 20 2.29 6.91 0.85
CA ARG A 20 1.84 5.52 0.62
C ARG A 20 1.51 4.82 1.92
N ARG A 21 2.37 4.94 2.95
CA ARG A 21 2.14 4.32 4.25
C ARG A 21 0.77 4.69 4.82
N TYR A 22 0.47 5.97 4.89
CA TYR A 22 -0.81 6.43 5.45
C TYR A 22 -2.00 6.02 4.59
N ALA A 23 -1.87 6.08 3.27
CA ALA A 23 -2.92 5.66 2.35
C ALA A 23 -3.24 4.16 2.50
N TYR A 24 -2.22 3.31 2.46
CA TYR A 24 -2.40 1.86 2.60
C TYR A 24 -2.88 1.48 4.00
N TRP A 25 -2.32 2.06 5.05
CA TRP A 25 -2.78 1.81 6.42
C TRP A 25 -4.25 2.18 6.59
N SER A 26 -4.68 3.33 6.11
CA SER A 26 -6.08 3.77 6.22
C SER A 26 -7.01 2.82 5.46
N VAL A 27 -6.72 2.56 4.18
CA VAL A 27 -7.59 1.75 3.34
C VAL A 27 -7.62 0.29 3.81
N PHE A 28 -6.48 -0.31 4.17
CA PHE A 28 -6.43 -1.69 4.66
C PHE A 28 -7.05 -1.86 6.04
N SER A 29 -7.13 -0.79 6.83
CA SER A 29 -7.87 -0.75 8.11
C SER A 29 -9.37 -0.53 7.94
N GLY A 30 -9.89 -0.42 6.71
CA GLY A 30 -11.32 -0.36 6.43
C GLY A 30 -11.84 1.00 5.94
N ALA A 31 -10.99 2.02 5.79
CA ALA A 31 -11.42 3.27 5.19
C ALA A 31 -11.87 3.05 3.72
N PHE A 32 -12.93 3.74 3.30
CA PHE A 32 -13.45 3.65 1.93
C PHE A 32 -12.53 4.26 0.88
N GLY A 33 -11.58 5.09 1.28
CA GLY A 33 -10.65 5.72 0.37
C GLY A 33 -9.61 6.56 1.09
N HIS A 34 -8.81 7.26 0.30
CA HIS A 34 -7.78 8.17 0.75
C HIS A 34 -7.75 9.39 -0.15
N THR A 35 -7.65 10.58 0.44
CA THR A 35 -7.49 11.84 -0.30
C THR A 35 -6.04 12.29 -0.17
N TYR A 36 -5.36 12.40 -1.31
CA TYR A 36 -4.04 13.01 -1.37
C TYR A 36 -4.18 14.54 -1.36
N GLY A 37 -3.43 15.20 -0.50
CA GLY A 37 -3.33 16.65 -0.45
C GLY A 37 -1.89 17.11 -0.71
N HIS A 38 -1.73 18.22 -1.44
CA HIS A 38 -0.44 18.86 -1.66
C HIS A 38 -0.60 20.38 -1.52
N ASN A 39 0.16 21.00 -0.61
CA ASN A 39 0.00 22.41 -0.27
C ASN A 39 0.12 23.34 -1.47
N SER A 40 1.04 23.07 -2.41
CA SER A 40 1.15 23.85 -3.64
C SER A 40 -0.09 23.73 -4.54
N ILE A 41 -0.75 22.58 -4.58
CA ILE A 41 -1.97 22.37 -5.37
C ILE A 41 -3.16 23.03 -4.70
N MET A 42 -3.30 22.87 -3.37
CA MET A 42 -4.43 23.42 -2.61
C MET A 42 -4.55 24.94 -2.70
N GLN A 43 -3.45 25.65 -2.78
CA GLN A 43 -3.44 27.11 -2.92
C GLN A 43 -3.17 27.61 -4.36
N PHE A 44 -3.10 26.71 -5.33
CA PHE A 44 -2.70 27.05 -6.72
C PHE A 44 -1.42 27.86 -6.76
N MET A 45 -0.40 27.38 -6.01
CA MET A 45 0.89 28.08 -5.87
C MET A 45 1.52 28.37 -7.22
N ARG A 46 1.95 29.62 -7.41
CA ARG A 46 2.62 30.10 -8.64
C ARG A 46 3.49 31.32 -8.32
N PRO A 47 4.41 31.74 -9.21
CA PRO A 47 5.15 32.97 -9.04
C PRO A 47 4.23 34.17 -8.74
N GLY A 48 4.62 34.99 -7.76
CA GLY A 48 3.83 36.14 -7.30
C GLY A 48 2.76 35.83 -6.22
N ILE A 49 2.55 34.57 -5.88
CA ILE A 49 1.69 34.19 -4.74
C ILE A 49 2.55 33.95 -3.49
N GLN A 50 2.13 34.54 -2.38
CA GLN A 50 2.78 34.31 -1.09
C GLN A 50 2.55 32.83 -0.66
N PRO A 51 3.64 32.05 -0.43
CA PRO A 51 3.50 30.68 0.00
C PRO A 51 2.81 30.55 1.37
N ALA A 52 1.85 29.66 1.48
CA ALA A 52 1.27 29.26 2.75
C ALA A 52 1.57 27.77 3.01
N TYR A 53 1.58 27.37 4.28
CA TYR A 53 1.75 25.97 4.71
C TYR A 53 2.99 25.28 4.08
N GLY A 54 4.04 26.07 3.83
CA GLY A 54 5.29 25.55 3.28
C GLY A 54 5.22 25.08 1.82
N ALA A 55 4.35 25.65 0.98
CA ALA A 55 4.40 25.40 -0.46
C ALA A 55 5.73 25.89 -1.04
N GLU A 56 6.43 25.07 -1.82
CA GLU A 56 7.79 25.35 -2.31
C GLU A 56 7.88 25.49 -3.83
N LYS A 57 6.92 24.94 -4.57
CA LYS A 57 6.93 24.87 -6.03
C LYS A 57 5.58 25.25 -6.62
N ALA A 58 5.56 25.56 -7.90
CA ALA A 58 4.33 25.82 -8.61
C ALA A 58 3.42 24.57 -8.67
N TRP A 59 2.09 24.77 -8.67
CA TRP A 59 1.13 23.67 -8.66
C TRP A 59 1.27 22.72 -9.85
N TRP A 60 1.63 23.24 -11.04
CA TRP A 60 1.85 22.43 -12.25
C TRP A 60 3.10 21.52 -12.20
N ASP A 61 4.03 21.81 -11.30
CA ASP A 61 5.15 20.92 -11.00
C ASP A 61 4.79 19.94 -9.88
N ALA A 62 4.03 20.41 -8.89
CA ALA A 62 3.57 19.61 -7.78
C ALA A 62 2.67 18.43 -8.19
N ILE A 63 1.84 18.56 -9.23
CA ILE A 63 1.03 17.46 -9.77
C ILE A 63 1.86 16.33 -10.40
N LYS A 64 3.15 16.53 -10.62
CA LYS A 64 4.07 15.51 -11.14
C LYS A 64 4.76 14.74 -10.01
N ASP A 65 4.56 15.13 -8.76
CA ASP A 65 5.22 14.50 -7.62
C ASP A 65 4.83 13.02 -7.49
N PRO A 66 5.80 12.16 -7.11
CA PRO A 66 5.59 10.72 -7.07
C PRO A 66 4.46 10.31 -6.11
N GLY A 67 4.30 10.98 -4.97
CA GLY A 67 3.24 10.67 -4.01
C GLY A 67 1.85 10.72 -4.62
N TYR A 68 1.55 11.74 -5.43
CA TYR A 68 0.31 11.85 -6.18
C TYR A 68 0.14 10.71 -7.20
N ASN A 69 1.18 10.53 -8.04
CA ASN A 69 1.11 9.56 -9.13
C ASN A 69 1.02 8.10 -8.66
N GLN A 70 1.49 7.80 -7.45
CA GLN A 70 1.49 6.46 -6.89
C GLN A 70 0.14 6.05 -6.30
N MET A 71 -0.76 7.00 -6.00
CA MET A 71 -2.10 6.70 -5.48
C MET A 71 -2.97 5.89 -6.46
N LYS A 72 -2.70 5.99 -7.76
CA LYS A 72 -3.35 5.14 -8.76
C LYS A 72 -3.13 3.65 -8.51
N TYR A 73 -1.97 3.25 -8.00
CA TYR A 73 -1.65 1.85 -7.74
C TYR A 73 -2.45 1.27 -6.57
N LEU A 74 -2.74 2.08 -5.55
CA LEU A 74 -3.67 1.68 -4.49
C LEU A 74 -5.08 1.49 -5.04
N LYS A 75 -5.56 2.41 -5.88
CA LYS A 75 -6.86 2.29 -6.54
C LYS A 75 -6.93 1.03 -7.42
N MET A 76 -5.92 0.80 -8.25
CA MET A 76 -5.85 -0.40 -9.10
C MET A 76 -5.92 -1.67 -8.27
N LEU A 77 -5.12 -1.74 -7.19
CA LEU A 77 -5.11 -2.89 -6.29
C LEU A 77 -6.49 -3.15 -5.68
N MET A 78 -7.18 -2.10 -5.22
CA MET A 78 -8.53 -2.24 -4.65
C MET A 78 -9.57 -2.71 -5.67
N LEU A 79 -9.50 -2.22 -6.91
CA LEU A 79 -10.45 -2.57 -7.98
C LEU A 79 -10.18 -3.93 -8.64
N THR A 80 -9.00 -4.51 -8.44
CA THR A 80 -8.66 -5.85 -8.93
C THR A 80 -9.50 -6.94 -8.26
N PHE A 81 -9.96 -6.70 -7.04
CA PHE A 81 -10.69 -7.68 -6.22
C PHE A 81 -12.11 -7.21 -5.90
N PRO A 82 -13.02 -8.11 -5.49
CA PRO A 82 -14.35 -7.75 -4.98
C PRO A 82 -14.24 -6.90 -3.69
N PHE A 83 -14.00 -5.60 -3.84
CA PHE A 83 -13.69 -4.70 -2.71
C PHE A 83 -14.87 -4.50 -1.74
N THR A 84 -16.11 -4.74 -2.17
CA THR A 84 -17.31 -4.66 -1.31
C THR A 84 -17.37 -5.78 -0.26
N GLU A 85 -16.67 -6.89 -0.49
CA GLU A 85 -16.57 -8.02 0.44
C GLU A 85 -15.36 -7.89 1.37
N ARG A 86 -14.53 -6.89 1.15
CA ARG A 86 -13.27 -6.73 1.85
C ARG A 86 -13.47 -6.29 3.29
N ILE A 87 -12.83 -7.00 4.21
CA ILE A 87 -12.78 -6.66 5.63
C ILE A 87 -11.34 -6.53 6.12
N PRO A 88 -11.05 -5.61 7.06
CA PRO A 88 -9.80 -5.62 7.81
C PRO A 88 -9.72 -6.90 8.65
N ASP A 89 -8.59 -7.60 8.58
CA ASP A 89 -8.41 -8.81 9.38
C ASP A 89 -6.95 -8.97 9.81
N GLN A 90 -6.63 -8.52 11.01
CA GLN A 90 -5.28 -8.59 11.55
C GLN A 90 -4.92 -9.98 12.08
N THR A 91 -5.89 -10.92 12.18
CA THR A 91 -5.63 -12.31 12.60
C THR A 91 -4.92 -13.13 11.52
N ILE A 92 -4.78 -12.58 10.31
CA ILE A 92 -3.94 -13.11 9.23
C ILE A 92 -2.46 -13.10 9.61
N ILE A 93 -2.03 -12.11 10.40
CA ILE A 93 -0.64 -11.93 10.81
C ILE A 93 -0.40 -12.75 12.08
N VAL A 94 0.48 -13.73 11.99
CA VAL A 94 0.80 -14.62 13.10
C VAL A 94 1.90 -13.99 13.98
N GLY A 95 1.71 -14.05 15.29
CA GLY A 95 2.63 -13.47 16.25
C GLY A 95 2.44 -11.96 16.46
N GLN A 96 3.52 -11.25 16.78
CA GLN A 96 3.46 -9.82 17.03
C GLN A 96 3.37 -9.04 15.71
N ASN A 97 2.33 -8.22 15.61
CA ASN A 97 2.07 -7.41 14.41
C ASN A 97 3.04 -6.22 14.27
N GLY A 98 3.82 -5.90 15.30
CA GLY A 98 4.70 -4.74 15.32
C GLY A 98 3.96 -3.44 15.66
N GLU A 99 4.76 -2.42 15.92
CA GLU A 99 4.30 -1.08 16.29
C GLU A 99 4.89 -0.03 15.35
N ARG A 100 4.26 1.14 15.30
CA ARG A 100 4.74 2.28 14.48
C ARG A 100 5.04 1.85 13.03
N TYR A 101 6.26 2.08 12.56
CA TYR A 101 6.68 1.76 11.18
C TYR A 101 6.78 0.26 10.88
N ASP A 102 6.90 -0.58 11.91
CA ASP A 102 6.93 -2.04 11.77
C ASP A 102 5.55 -2.69 11.74
N ARG A 103 4.51 -1.89 11.96
CA ARG A 103 3.14 -2.39 11.93
C ARG A 103 2.75 -2.84 10.53
N ILE A 104 2.37 -4.10 10.42
CA ILE A 104 1.81 -4.71 9.22
C ILE A 104 0.28 -4.59 9.27
N ILE A 105 -0.36 -4.30 8.16
CA ILE A 105 -1.82 -4.20 8.06
C ILE A 105 -2.33 -5.20 7.02
N ALA A 106 -3.31 -6.00 7.41
CA ALA A 106 -3.93 -7.01 6.56
C ALA A 106 -5.42 -6.75 6.34
N THR A 107 -5.86 -7.11 5.15
CA THR A 107 -7.27 -7.09 4.74
C THR A 107 -7.55 -8.26 3.81
N ARG A 108 -8.78 -8.76 3.78
CA ARG A 108 -9.17 -9.88 2.93
C ARG A 108 -10.62 -9.83 2.45
N GLY A 109 -10.91 -10.54 1.38
CA GLY A 109 -12.22 -11.06 1.03
C GLY A 109 -12.34 -12.53 1.40
N ASN A 110 -13.21 -13.26 0.71
CA ASN A 110 -13.40 -14.70 0.94
C ASN A 110 -12.28 -15.55 0.31
N ASP A 111 -11.73 -15.14 -0.81
CA ASP A 111 -10.81 -15.91 -1.64
C ASP A 111 -9.51 -15.15 -2.02
N TYR A 112 -9.28 -14.02 -1.41
CA TYR A 112 -8.05 -13.23 -1.53
C TYR A 112 -7.71 -12.54 -0.22
N MET A 113 -6.41 -12.26 -0.03
CA MET A 113 -5.90 -11.40 1.04
C MET A 113 -4.79 -10.50 0.53
N MET A 114 -4.65 -9.36 1.17
CA MET A 114 -3.61 -8.38 0.90
C MET A 114 -2.99 -7.92 2.22
N ILE A 115 -1.68 -7.94 2.30
CA ILE A 115 -0.91 -7.60 3.50
C ILE A 115 0.08 -6.51 3.14
N TYR A 116 -0.11 -5.30 3.66
CA TYR A 116 0.81 -4.20 3.48
C TYR A 116 1.87 -4.19 4.57
N ASN A 117 3.11 -4.25 4.16
CA ASN A 117 4.30 -4.25 4.99
C ASN A 117 5.18 -3.06 4.60
N TYR A 118 5.19 -2.02 5.44
CA TYR A 118 5.92 -0.78 5.17
C TYR A 118 7.43 -0.94 5.32
N SER A 119 7.87 -1.61 6.39
CA SER A 119 9.30 -1.75 6.71
C SER A 119 10.01 -2.84 5.90
N GLY A 120 9.27 -3.74 5.25
CA GLY A 120 9.83 -4.88 4.53
C GLY A 120 10.33 -6.01 5.44
N ARG A 121 9.98 -5.99 6.74
CA ARG A 121 10.39 -7.04 7.67
C ARG A 121 9.82 -8.41 7.30
N PRO A 122 10.45 -9.53 7.70
CA PRO A 122 9.85 -10.85 7.59
C PRO A 122 8.51 -10.92 8.33
N MET A 123 7.59 -11.72 7.82
CA MET A 123 6.25 -11.88 8.40
C MET A 123 5.77 -13.32 8.24
N GLN A 124 4.99 -13.77 9.21
CA GLN A 124 4.33 -15.07 9.17
C GLN A 124 2.84 -14.86 8.95
N ILE A 125 2.29 -15.50 7.92
CA ILE A 125 0.93 -15.28 7.42
C ILE A 125 0.12 -16.56 7.48
N ASP A 126 -1.08 -16.47 8.05
CA ASP A 126 -2.04 -17.56 8.07
C ASP A 126 -2.87 -17.58 6.78
N LEU A 127 -2.43 -18.38 5.81
CA LEU A 127 -3.11 -18.55 4.52
C LEU A 127 -4.46 -19.27 4.63
N THR A 128 -4.79 -19.89 5.79
CA THR A 128 -6.07 -20.56 6.01
C THR A 128 -7.25 -19.61 6.14
N LYS A 129 -7.00 -18.31 6.26
CA LYS A 129 -8.03 -17.27 6.42
C LYS A 129 -8.82 -16.98 5.14
N ILE A 130 -8.41 -17.53 4.00
CA ILE A 130 -9.14 -17.48 2.72
C ILE A 130 -9.36 -18.87 2.15
N SER A 131 -10.32 -18.99 1.22
CA SER A 131 -10.69 -20.26 0.58
C SER A 131 -9.55 -20.91 -0.22
N GLY A 132 -9.71 -22.18 -0.56
CA GLY A 132 -8.85 -22.96 -1.43
C GLY A 132 -7.75 -23.72 -0.69
N GLU A 133 -7.35 -24.87 -1.22
CA GLU A 133 -6.27 -25.71 -0.69
C GLU A 133 -4.88 -25.20 -1.07
N LYS A 134 -4.79 -24.48 -2.17
CA LYS A 134 -3.58 -23.84 -2.67
C LYS A 134 -3.82 -22.35 -2.86
N LYS A 135 -2.78 -21.54 -2.61
CA LYS A 135 -2.79 -20.10 -2.80
C LYS A 135 -1.72 -19.71 -3.82
N ARG A 136 -2.08 -18.93 -4.84
CA ARG A 136 -1.10 -18.23 -5.68
C ARG A 136 -0.72 -16.92 -4.99
N VAL A 137 0.57 -16.60 -4.96
CA VAL A 137 1.09 -15.48 -4.17
C VAL A 137 2.00 -14.59 -5.01
N TRP A 138 1.86 -13.28 -4.80
CA TRP A 138 2.67 -12.23 -5.45
C TRP A 138 3.17 -11.21 -4.45
N TRP A 139 4.30 -10.62 -4.76
CA TRP A 139 4.68 -9.32 -4.23
C TRP A 139 4.22 -8.23 -5.19
N PHE A 140 3.55 -7.23 -4.64
CA PHE A 140 3.17 -6.01 -5.36
C PHE A 140 3.98 -4.83 -4.81
N ASN A 141 4.54 -4.03 -5.72
CA ASN A 141 5.28 -2.83 -5.37
C ASN A 141 4.37 -1.59 -5.47
N PRO A 142 4.00 -0.95 -4.36
CA PRO A 142 3.09 0.20 -4.36
C PRO A 142 3.70 1.47 -4.96
N SER A 143 5.03 1.54 -5.16
CA SER A 143 5.67 2.71 -5.75
C SER A 143 5.61 2.75 -7.27
N ASN A 144 5.47 1.61 -7.94
CA ASN A 144 5.47 1.52 -9.40
C ASN A 144 4.43 0.55 -9.99
N GLY A 145 3.64 -0.11 -9.15
CA GLY A 145 2.57 -1.03 -9.56
C GLY A 145 3.03 -2.38 -10.09
N THR A 146 4.33 -2.73 -9.97
CA THR A 146 4.83 -4.00 -10.47
C THR A 146 4.42 -5.18 -9.60
N LEU A 147 4.19 -6.32 -10.26
CA LEU A 147 3.88 -7.61 -9.64
C LEU A 147 5.06 -8.58 -9.85
N LYS A 148 5.38 -9.33 -8.81
CA LYS A 148 6.33 -10.45 -8.86
C LYS A 148 5.63 -11.69 -8.33
N TYR A 149 5.32 -12.65 -9.21
CA TYR A 149 4.83 -13.97 -8.80
C TYR A 149 5.90 -14.69 -8.00
N ILE A 150 5.57 -15.24 -6.84
CA ILE A 150 6.52 -15.93 -5.97
C ILE A 150 6.20 -17.39 -5.74
N GLY A 151 5.07 -17.87 -6.22
CA GLY A 151 4.77 -19.30 -6.18
C GLY A 151 3.35 -19.64 -5.77
N GLU A 152 3.14 -20.93 -5.64
CA GLU A 152 1.92 -21.55 -5.13
C GLU A 152 2.21 -22.24 -3.80
N PHE A 153 1.40 -21.93 -2.79
CA PHE A 153 1.61 -22.33 -1.41
C PHE A 153 0.42 -23.15 -0.89
N ASP A 154 0.68 -24.05 0.04
CA ASP A 154 -0.34 -24.81 0.74
C ASP A 154 -1.17 -23.92 1.66
N ASN A 155 -2.39 -24.36 1.96
CA ASN A 155 -3.30 -23.72 2.88
C ASN A 155 -2.85 -23.92 4.35
N LYS A 156 -1.79 -23.21 4.74
CA LYS A 156 -1.17 -23.27 6.08
C LYS A 156 -0.52 -21.95 6.45
N ILE A 157 -0.09 -21.83 7.69
CA ILE A 157 0.77 -20.73 8.14
C ILE A 157 2.11 -20.81 7.40
N THR A 158 2.53 -19.71 6.81
CA THR A 158 3.71 -19.63 5.95
C THR A 158 4.53 -18.37 6.23
N ASP A 159 5.85 -18.50 6.23
CA ASP A 159 6.77 -17.39 6.37
C ASP A 159 7.02 -16.72 5.03
N PHE A 160 6.99 -15.38 5.04
CA PHE A 160 7.30 -14.54 3.88
C PHE A 160 8.34 -13.51 4.24
N ALA A 161 9.37 -13.42 3.42
CA ALA A 161 10.37 -12.37 3.46
C ALA A 161 10.53 -11.77 2.06
N TYR A 162 10.63 -10.45 1.98
CA TYR A 162 10.98 -9.78 0.74
C TYR A 162 12.50 -9.63 0.69
N ASP A 163 13.08 -10.04 -0.43
CA ASP A 163 14.52 -9.88 -0.68
C ASP A 163 14.82 -8.44 -1.12
N GLY A 164 14.89 -7.55 -0.17
CA GLY A 164 15.10 -6.10 -0.36
C GLY A 164 15.56 -5.41 0.90
N ALA A 165 15.96 -4.15 0.79
CA ALA A 165 16.43 -3.37 1.93
C ALA A 165 15.30 -3.12 2.94
N TYR A 166 15.61 -3.19 4.21
CA TYR A 166 14.75 -2.81 5.31
C TYR A 166 14.58 -1.29 5.35
N MET A 167 13.34 -0.77 5.43
CA MET A 167 13.01 0.65 5.41
C MET A 167 13.28 1.36 4.06
N ASN A 168 12.95 2.65 3.95
CA ASN A 168 13.24 3.52 2.79
C ASN A 168 12.76 2.99 1.42
N ASN A 169 11.45 3.07 1.15
CA ASN A 169 10.83 2.57 -0.09
C ASN A 169 10.83 1.04 -0.26
N SER A 170 10.99 0.31 0.84
CA SER A 170 10.89 -1.17 0.86
C SER A 170 9.45 -1.65 1.06
N ASP A 171 8.49 -0.74 1.13
CA ASP A 171 7.08 -1.07 1.30
C ASP A 171 6.59 -2.00 0.19
N ARG A 172 5.88 -3.05 0.59
CA ARG A 172 5.34 -4.08 -0.31
C ARG A 172 3.96 -4.52 0.15
N VAL A 173 3.18 -5.00 -0.81
CA VAL A 173 1.96 -5.75 -0.53
C VAL A 173 2.18 -7.19 -0.90
N LEU A 174 1.97 -8.10 0.05
CA LEU A 174 1.80 -9.50 -0.26
C LEU A 174 0.34 -9.71 -0.68
N ILE A 175 0.14 -10.32 -1.84
CA ILE A 175 -1.18 -10.70 -2.35
C ILE A 175 -1.24 -12.22 -2.38
N ALA A 176 -2.22 -12.81 -1.72
CA ALA A 176 -2.50 -14.25 -1.83
C ALA A 176 -3.94 -14.45 -2.30
N ILE A 177 -4.13 -15.37 -3.25
CA ILE A 177 -5.40 -15.65 -3.91
C ILE A 177 -5.62 -17.16 -3.93
N ASP A 178 -6.86 -17.60 -3.69
CA ASP A 178 -7.25 -19.00 -3.97
C ASP A 178 -6.80 -19.38 -5.38
N ALA A 179 -6.03 -20.45 -5.52
CA ALA A 179 -5.44 -20.86 -6.80
C ALA A 179 -6.48 -21.14 -7.91
N LYS A 180 -7.74 -21.38 -7.54
CA LYS A 180 -8.86 -21.56 -8.49
C LYS A 180 -9.43 -20.24 -9.04
N LYS A 181 -9.03 -19.07 -8.50
CA LYS A 181 -9.53 -17.75 -8.90
C LYS A 181 -8.56 -17.04 -9.84
N ASN A 182 -9.08 -16.26 -10.77
CA ASN A 182 -8.30 -15.62 -11.83
C ASN A 182 -8.36 -14.08 -11.78
N TYR A 183 -8.09 -13.49 -10.61
CA TYR A 183 -7.97 -12.03 -10.49
C TYR A 183 -6.66 -11.50 -11.10
N ILE A 184 -5.58 -12.28 -10.98
CA ILE A 184 -4.25 -11.96 -11.48
C ILE A 184 -3.68 -13.23 -12.12
N ASN A 185 -3.06 -13.12 -13.30
CA ASN A 185 -2.38 -14.23 -13.94
C ASN A 185 -0.92 -14.34 -13.47
N LYS A 186 -0.34 -15.54 -13.52
CA LYS A 186 1.07 -15.79 -13.13
C LYS A 186 2.07 -14.98 -13.96
N SER A 187 1.71 -14.66 -15.20
CA SER A 187 2.52 -13.89 -16.14
C SER A 187 2.38 -12.37 -16.02
N ASP A 188 1.40 -11.89 -15.24
CA ASP A 188 1.16 -10.46 -15.11
C ASP A 188 2.31 -9.81 -14.35
N SER A 189 2.92 -8.78 -14.94
CA SER A 189 3.96 -7.96 -14.33
C SER A 189 3.41 -6.66 -13.72
N GLN A 190 2.15 -6.33 -14.02
CA GLN A 190 1.38 -5.19 -13.48
C GLN A 190 -0.09 -5.56 -13.36
N LEU A 191 -0.82 -4.85 -12.50
CA LEU A 191 -2.27 -4.95 -12.45
C LEU A 191 -2.88 -4.25 -13.67
N ASN A 192 -3.89 -4.86 -14.26
CA ASN A 192 -4.68 -4.29 -15.34
C ASN A 192 -6.04 -3.85 -14.77
N LEU A 193 -6.50 -2.66 -15.16
CA LEU A 193 -7.87 -2.18 -14.94
C LEU A 193 -8.68 -2.37 -16.20
#